data_54596b7be9e71284e173be7e4fd20d54
#
_entry.id   54596b7be9e71284e173be7e4fd20d54
#
_cell.length_a   1.000
_cell.length_b   1.000
_cell.length_c   1.000
_cell.angle_alpha   90.00
_cell.angle_beta   90.00
_cell.angle_gamma   90.00
#
_symmetry.space_group_name_H-M   'P 1'
#
loop_
_entity.id
_entity.type
_entity.pdbx_description
1 polymer ?
#
loop_
_entity_poly.entity_id
_entity_poly.type
_entity_poly.pdbx_seq_one_letter_code
_entity_poly.pdbx_strand_id
1 'polypeptide(L)'
;MPAGSLTVSDDSVAPSRRIDDVRQALIALWPHFLWAGLFSSAINLLYLSSPLYLMQVYNRVLLNENVSTLVLLTLILAIALLTMAALDAVRSCILIRCGIRLDMELSARVFEALVVHSAQRGASRGAQQLRNLDQFRTFVTGPGIYFAFDLPWIPIYLLLLFFIHPLLGIVATIGAVLLLGLAGLNEMMTREPMKEAEAAGNQSYVFTENILRHADVIRAMGMQPAVERNWQSQRSSMLVQQAQASDKNAVMTSSIRFFRLLLQSLMLGTGAWLAIDHAIAPATIFAASIVMGRALVPVEQAVGTWKQFIGAREAYVEVRELLGEIDLTPPHTIVPRARNTIEVRELRCVLPARKEPVIKDLTFELGAGQALGIVGPSGSGKSTLARLLVGAIAPADGRLRFGGLDYSHWDPLEFGRHVGYLPQDVGLFAGTVRENIARFGDASTEEIIDAAKRAGIHEMVLDLPKQYDTRLGPGGVGLSGGQRQRLALARALLGRPPLLVLDEPNANLDAPGEEALKIALLQAKSEGATVIVITHRTTILDIVDVMMVLRGGMLDMLGPPGEVYHALQQAAAGRAS
;
A
#
# COMPACT_ATOMS: atom_id res chain seq x y z
N MET A 1 11.71 -31.22 55.70
CA MET A 1 11.14 -31.46 54.36
C MET A 1 11.30 -30.19 53.57
N PRO A 2 12.01 -30.22 52.43
CA PRO A 2 12.48 -29.02 51.78
C PRO A 2 11.44 -28.44 50.83
N ALA A 3 11.44 -27.07 50.76
CA ALA A 3 10.66 -26.26 49.85
C ALA A 3 11.09 -26.49 48.39
N GLY A 4 10.14 -26.87 47.55
CA GLY A 4 10.34 -27.01 46.12
C GLY A 4 10.39 -25.67 45.43
N SER A 5 11.51 -25.35 44.84
CA SER A 5 11.69 -24.22 43.88
C SER A 5 10.99 -24.58 42.56
N LEU A 6 9.89 -23.86 42.26
CA LEU A 6 9.29 -23.84 40.94
C LEU A 6 10.19 -22.98 40.02
N THR A 7 11.01 -23.65 39.23
CA THR A 7 11.66 -23.04 38.08
C THR A 7 10.58 -22.75 37.03
N VAL A 8 10.30 -21.46 36.84
CA VAL A 8 9.55 -20.99 35.67
C VAL A 8 10.44 -21.25 34.44
N SER A 9 10.04 -22.18 33.63
CA SER A 9 10.64 -22.41 32.33
C SER A 9 10.39 -21.17 31.47
N ASP A 10 11.49 -20.58 31.04
CA ASP A 10 11.57 -19.53 30.02
C ASP A 10 11.17 -20.18 28.68
N ASP A 11 9.85 -20.28 28.46
CA ASP A 11 9.33 -20.62 27.15
C ASP A 11 9.54 -19.40 26.24
N SER A 12 10.73 -19.35 25.65
CA SER A 12 10.99 -18.56 24.47
C SER A 12 9.93 -18.92 23.42
N VAL A 13 8.88 -18.10 23.34
CA VAL A 13 7.86 -18.15 22.30
C VAL A 13 8.61 -18.06 20.96
N ALA A 14 8.74 -19.21 20.31
CA ALA A 14 9.29 -19.29 18.95
C ALA A 14 8.52 -18.30 18.09
N PRO A 15 9.19 -17.52 17.21
CA PRO A 15 8.51 -16.59 16.33
C PRO A 15 7.48 -17.37 15.55
N SER A 16 6.19 -17.11 15.81
CA SER A 16 5.07 -17.65 15.07
C SER A 16 5.41 -17.46 13.59
N ARG A 17 5.40 -18.54 12.81
CA ARG A 17 5.60 -18.51 11.36
C ARG A 17 4.70 -17.42 10.80
N ARG A 18 5.30 -16.25 10.47
CA ARG A 18 4.60 -15.15 9.79
C ARG A 18 4.14 -15.73 8.47
N ILE A 19 2.88 -16.09 8.41
CA ILE A 19 2.29 -16.65 7.20
C ILE A 19 2.17 -15.44 6.28
N ASP A 20 2.80 -15.56 5.11
CA ASP A 20 2.78 -14.55 4.05
C ASP A 20 1.33 -14.34 3.59
N ASP A 21 0.71 -13.25 4.07
CA ASP A 21 -0.70 -12.93 3.81
C ASP A 21 -1.02 -12.89 2.32
N VAL A 22 -0.08 -12.35 1.52
CA VAL A 22 -0.23 -12.33 0.06
C VAL A 22 -0.22 -13.74 -0.52
N ARG A 23 0.64 -14.60 0.02
CA ARG A 23 0.71 -16.00 -0.39
C ARG A 23 -0.56 -16.76 0.00
N GLN A 24 -1.10 -16.51 1.18
CA GLN A 24 -2.38 -17.13 1.60
C GLN A 24 -3.54 -16.70 0.69
N ALA A 25 -3.65 -15.40 0.38
CA ALA A 25 -4.67 -14.91 -0.54
C ALA A 25 -4.53 -15.58 -1.93
N LEU A 26 -3.30 -15.73 -2.44
CA LEU A 26 -3.06 -16.44 -3.70
C LEU A 26 -3.42 -17.93 -3.63
N ILE A 27 -3.11 -18.61 -2.51
CA ILE A 27 -3.50 -20.01 -2.30
C ILE A 27 -5.01 -20.17 -2.25
N ALA A 28 -5.72 -19.27 -1.59
CA ALA A 28 -7.19 -19.26 -1.56
C ALA A 28 -7.82 -19.10 -2.96
N LEU A 29 -7.10 -18.47 -3.88
CA LEU A 29 -7.53 -18.28 -5.27
C LEU A 29 -7.10 -19.42 -6.21
N TRP A 30 -6.29 -20.38 -5.74
CA TRP A 30 -5.79 -21.50 -6.53
C TRP A 30 -6.88 -22.26 -7.32
N PRO A 31 -8.07 -22.55 -6.76
CA PRO A 31 -9.13 -23.23 -7.52
C PRO A 31 -9.58 -22.43 -8.75
N HIS A 32 -9.61 -21.10 -8.66
CA HIS A 32 -10.00 -20.24 -9.78
C HIS A 32 -8.95 -20.26 -10.90
N PHE A 33 -7.66 -20.23 -10.53
CA PHE A 33 -6.56 -20.39 -11.48
C PHE A 33 -6.57 -21.76 -12.15
N LEU A 34 -6.92 -22.82 -11.41
CA LEU A 34 -7.04 -24.17 -11.96
C LEU A 34 -8.17 -24.23 -13.01
N TRP A 35 -9.33 -23.65 -12.73
CA TRP A 35 -10.42 -23.56 -13.72
C TRP A 35 -10.02 -22.70 -14.93
N ALA A 36 -9.35 -21.56 -14.73
CA ALA A 36 -8.82 -20.75 -15.82
C ALA A 36 -7.81 -21.54 -16.69
N GLY A 37 -6.94 -22.34 -16.08
CA GLY A 37 -6.03 -23.24 -16.76
C GLY A 37 -6.74 -24.35 -17.55
N LEU A 38 -7.83 -24.92 -16.99
CA LEU A 38 -8.65 -25.91 -17.69
C LEU A 38 -9.32 -25.31 -18.93
N PHE A 39 -9.91 -24.11 -18.80
CA PHE A 39 -10.49 -23.41 -19.95
C PHE A 39 -9.42 -23.03 -20.98
N SER A 40 -8.24 -22.56 -20.54
CA SER A 40 -7.11 -22.32 -21.45
C SER A 40 -6.71 -23.60 -22.18
N SER A 41 -6.72 -24.76 -21.51
CA SER A 41 -6.42 -26.04 -22.15
C SER A 41 -7.46 -26.40 -23.22
N ALA A 42 -8.74 -26.22 -22.92
CA ALA A 42 -9.81 -26.43 -23.91
C ALA A 42 -9.72 -25.47 -25.10
N ILE A 43 -9.38 -24.20 -24.86
CA ILE A 43 -9.16 -23.19 -25.90
C ILE A 43 -7.96 -23.60 -26.79
N ASN A 44 -6.84 -24.01 -26.19
CA ASN A 44 -5.67 -24.45 -26.94
C ASN A 44 -5.94 -25.71 -27.77
N LEU A 45 -6.77 -26.64 -27.28
CA LEU A 45 -7.21 -27.78 -28.08
C LEU A 45 -8.09 -27.35 -29.25
N LEU A 46 -9.05 -26.43 -29.02
CA LEU A 46 -9.94 -25.94 -30.07
C LEU A 46 -9.19 -25.13 -31.15
N TYR A 47 -8.04 -24.56 -30.85
CA TYR A 47 -7.20 -23.92 -31.86
C TYR A 47 -6.74 -24.89 -32.95
N LEU A 48 -6.67 -26.21 -32.68
CA LEU A 48 -6.34 -27.21 -33.67
C LEU A 48 -7.47 -27.45 -34.71
N SER A 49 -8.70 -26.94 -34.44
CA SER A 49 -9.81 -27.05 -35.39
C SER A 49 -9.52 -26.36 -36.73
N SER A 50 -8.81 -25.22 -36.73
CA SER A 50 -8.48 -24.48 -37.95
C SER A 50 -7.48 -25.22 -38.87
N PRO A 51 -6.31 -25.72 -38.39
CA PRO A 51 -5.44 -26.55 -39.23
C PRO A 51 -6.10 -27.83 -39.68
N LEU A 52 -6.93 -28.48 -38.85
CA LEU A 52 -7.66 -29.70 -39.24
C LEU A 52 -8.69 -29.40 -40.34
N TYR A 53 -9.45 -28.30 -40.21
CA TYR A 53 -10.36 -27.85 -41.25
C TYR A 53 -9.65 -27.64 -42.59
N LEU A 54 -8.55 -26.90 -42.56
CA LEU A 54 -7.77 -26.60 -43.78
C LEU A 54 -7.27 -27.89 -44.45
N MET A 55 -6.77 -28.82 -43.65
CA MET A 55 -6.29 -30.12 -44.12
C MET A 55 -7.42 -30.94 -44.77
N GLN A 56 -8.63 -30.95 -44.19
CA GLN A 56 -9.79 -31.66 -44.74
C GLN A 56 -10.31 -30.98 -46.02
N VAL A 57 -10.32 -29.64 -46.07
CA VAL A 57 -10.72 -28.91 -47.27
C VAL A 57 -9.82 -29.28 -48.45
N TYR A 58 -8.48 -29.23 -48.28
CA TYR A 58 -7.54 -29.56 -49.34
C TYR A 58 -7.55 -31.04 -49.72
N ASN A 59 -7.62 -31.95 -48.77
CA ASN A 59 -7.50 -33.40 -49.03
C ASN A 59 -8.81 -34.05 -49.48
N ARG A 60 -10.01 -33.50 -49.10
CA ARG A 60 -11.28 -34.14 -49.39
C ARG A 60 -12.21 -33.28 -50.26
N VAL A 61 -12.34 -31.99 -49.92
CA VAL A 61 -13.31 -31.13 -50.59
C VAL A 61 -12.86 -30.78 -52.00
N LEU A 62 -11.63 -30.25 -52.12
CA LEU A 62 -11.08 -29.82 -53.41
C LEU A 62 -10.85 -30.98 -54.39
N LEU A 63 -10.41 -32.13 -53.90
CA LEU A 63 -10.17 -33.28 -54.73
C LEU A 63 -11.46 -33.94 -55.23
N ASN A 64 -12.54 -33.88 -54.45
CA ASN A 64 -13.84 -34.50 -54.78
C ASN A 64 -14.90 -33.49 -55.21
N GLU A 65 -14.57 -32.21 -55.32
CA GLU A 65 -15.45 -31.10 -55.71
C GLU A 65 -16.80 -31.08 -54.96
N ASN A 66 -16.80 -31.51 -53.67
CA ASN A 66 -18.01 -31.74 -52.89
C ASN A 66 -18.34 -30.52 -52.00
N VAL A 67 -19.25 -29.66 -52.48
CA VAL A 67 -19.70 -28.45 -51.82
C VAL A 67 -20.47 -28.77 -50.49
N SER A 68 -21.26 -29.86 -50.44
CA SER A 68 -21.99 -30.23 -49.23
C SER A 68 -21.05 -30.54 -48.05
N THR A 69 -19.91 -31.24 -48.36
CA THR A 69 -18.88 -31.51 -47.36
C THR A 69 -18.20 -30.21 -46.90
N LEU A 70 -17.96 -29.22 -47.80
CA LEU A 70 -17.41 -27.91 -47.47
C LEU A 70 -18.32 -27.19 -46.45
N VAL A 71 -19.65 -27.13 -46.76
CA VAL A 71 -20.60 -26.46 -45.89
C VAL A 71 -20.63 -27.10 -44.47
N LEU A 72 -20.62 -28.45 -44.42
CA LEU A 72 -20.64 -29.15 -43.13
C LEU A 72 -19.34 -28.89 -42.32
N LEU A 73 -18.18 -28.95 -42.96
CA LEU A 73 -16.90 -28.67 -42.29
C LEU A 73 -16.79 -27.22 -41.84
N THR A 74 -17.31 -26.27 -42.63
CA THR A 74 -17.34 -24.86 -42.26
C THR A 74 -18.29 -24.62 -41.06
N LEU A 75 -19.41 -25.32 -41.01
CA LEU A 75 -20.34 -25.25 -39.87
C LEU A 75 -19.67 -25.79 -38.59
N ILE A 76 -18.98 -26.94 -38.68
CA ILE A 76 -18.22 -27.51 -37.56
C ILE A 76 -17.16 -26.52 -37.06
N LEU A 77 -16.41 -25.93 -37.98
CA LEU A 77 -15.40 -24.91 -37.62
C LEU A 77 -16.06 -23.70 -36.94
N ALA A 78 -17.16 -23.20 -37.47
CA ALA A 78 -17.88 -22.06 -36.87
C ALA A 78 -18.35 -22.36 -35.44
N ILE A 79 -18.88 -23.56 -35.20
CA ILE A 79 -19.25 -24.02 -33.85
C ILE A 79 -18.00 -24.09 -32.94
N ALA A 80 -16.89 -24.66 -33.41
CA ALA A 80 -15.65 -24.75 -32.63
C ALA A 80 -15.10 -23.36 -32.27
N LEU A 81 -15.10 -22.41 -33.20
CA LEU A 81 -14.67 -21.03 -32.96
C LEU A 81 -15.62 -20.28 -32.02
N LEU A 82 -16.92 -20.48 -32.13
CA LEU A 82 -17.90 -19.90 -31.22
C LEU A 82 -17.73 -20.44 -29.79
N THR A 83 -17.53 -21.76 -29.67
CA THR A 83 -17.23 -22.40 -28.38
C THR A 83 -15.94 -21.86 -27.79
N MET A 84 -14.90 -21.71 -28.60
CA MET A 84 -13.62 -21.11 -28.16
C MET A 84 -13.81 -19.67 -27.65
N ALA A 85 -14.57 -18.84 -28.35
CA ALA A 85 -14.86 -17.46 -27.93
C ALA A 85 -15.67 -17.44 -26.63
N ALA A 86 -16.65 -18.34 -26.45
CA ALA A 86 -17.40 -18.47 -25.22
C ALA A 86 -16.52 -18.88 -24.02
N LEU A 87 -15.62 -19.85 -24.23
CA LEU A 87 -14.67 -20.29 -23.20
C LEU A 87 -13.68 -19.18 -22.82
N ASP A 88 -13.20 -18.41 -23.80
CA ASP A 88 -12.31 -17.27 -23.54
C ASP A 88 -13.02 -16.18 -22.73
N ALA A 89 -14.28 -15.88 -23.04
CA ALA A 89 -15.11 -14.96 -22.25
C ALA A 89 -15.30 -15.46 -20.81
N VAL A 90 -15.61 -16.75 -20.62
CA VAL A 90 -15.78 -17.36 -19.29
C VAL A 90 -14.47 -17.31 -18.51
N ARG A 91 -13.32 -17.66 -19.14
CA ARG A 91 -11.98 -17.57 -18.52
C ARG A 91 -11.69 -16.15 -18.05
N SER A 92 -11.95 -15.16 -18.90
CA SER A 92 -11.75 -13.75 -18.56
C SER A 92 -12.64 -13.31 -17.39
N CYS A 93 -13.91 -13.71 -17.37
CA CYS A 93 -14.84 -13.42 -16.27
C CYS A 93 -14.38 -14.05 -14.93
N ILE A 94 -13.86 -15.28 -14.97
CA ILE A 94 -13.33 -15.94 -13.76
C ILE A 94 -12.14 -15.16 -13.21
N LEU A 95 -11.19 -14.77 -14.06
CA LEU A 95 -10.00 -14.02 -13.64
C LEU A 95 -10.36 -12.63 -13.10
N ILE A 96 -11.32 -11.92 -13.73
CA ILE A 96 -11.81 -10.64 -13.22
C ILE A 96 -12.40 -10.81 -11.80
N ARG A 97 -13.24 -11.82 -11.59
CA ARG A 97 -13.82 -12.10 -10.25
C ARG A 97 -12.75 -12.50 -9.23
N CYS A 98 -11.74 -13.24 -9.67
CA CYS A 98 -10.56 -13.57 -8.88
C CYS A 98 -9.83 -12.28 -8.43
N GLY A 99 -9.68 -11.30 -9.33
CA GLY A 99 -9.09 -10.00 -9.03
C GLY A 99 -9.87 -9.19 -8.00
N ILE A 100 -11.20 -9.18 -8.10
CA ILE A 100 -12.06 -8.51 -7.12
C ILE A 100 -11.91 -9.17 -5.74
N ARG A 101 -11.88 -10.49 -5.68
CA ARG A 101 -11.72 -11.21 -4.41
C ARG A 101 -10.33 -10.96 -3.78
N LEU A 102 -9.27 -10.96 -4.59
CA LEU A 102 -7.93 -10.62 -4.14
C LEU A 102 -7.87 -9.21 -3.53
N ASP A 103 -8.51 -8.25 -4.18
CA ASP A 103 -8.60 -6.88 -3.69
C ASP A 103 -9.35 -6.81 -2.35
N MET A 104 -10.49 -7.45 -2.24
CA MET A 104 -11.29 -7.47 -1.00
C MET A 104 -10.54 -8.11 0.18
N GLU A 105 -9.68 -9.09 -0.07
CA GLU A 105 -8.89 -9.76 0.97
C GLU A 105 -7.65 -8.94 1.39
N LEU A 106 -7.01 -8.24 0.46
CA LEU A 106 -5.73 -7.57 0.71
C LEU A 106 -5.84 -6.07 0.94
N SER A 107 -6.80 -5.37 0.32
CA SER A 107 -6.85 -3.90 0.35
C SER A 107 -7.01 -3.33 1.75
N ALA A 108 -7.85 -3.94 2.59
CA ALA A 108 -8.04 -3.51 3.97
C ALA A 108 -6.76 -3.68 4.81
N ARG A 109 -6.07 -4.83 4.68
CA ARG A 109 -4.82 -5.09 5.38
C ARG A 109 -3.68 -4.18 4.92
N VAL A 110 -3.57 -3.97 3.60
CA VAL A 110 -2.59 -3.05 3.02
C VAL A 110 -2.85 -1.63 3.50
N PHE A 111 -4.12 -1.20 3.55
CA PHE A 111 -4.47 0.13 4.06
C PHE A 111 -4.11 0.28 5.54
N GLU A 112 -4.44 -0.69 6.39
CA GLU A 112 -4.07 -0.71 7.81
C GLU A 112 -2.55 -0.65 8.00
N ALA A 113 -1.82 -1.51 7.27
CA ALA A 113 -0.37 -1.51 7.29
C ALA A 113 0.22 -0.17 6.84
N LEU A 114 -0.37 0.49 5.84
CA LEU A 114 0.04 1.82 5.41
C LEU A 114 -0.16 2.89 6.48
N VAL A 115 -1.28 2.85 7.20
CA VAL A 115 -1.55 3.80 8.28
C VAL A 115 -0.51 3.64 9.39
N VAL A 116 -0.24 2.41 9.83
CA VAL A 116 0.78 2.12 10.86
C VAL A 116 2.18 2.51 10.39
N HIS A 117 2.57 2.12 9.18
CA HIS A 117 3.87 2.47 8.60
C HIS A 117 4.06 4.00 8.47
N SER A 118 3.03 4.70 7.99
CA SER A 118 3.07 6.16 7.85
C SER A 118 3.14 6.88 9.20
N ALA A 119 2.49 6.36 10.23
CA ALA A 119 2.59 6.89 11.58
C ALA A 119 4.00 6.72 12.16
N GLN A 120 4.67 5.61 11.91
CA GLN A 120 6.00 5.31 12.43
C GLN A 120 7.14 6.00 11.66
N ARG A 121 7.08 5.99 10.32
CA ARG A 121 8.18 6.39 9.42
C ARG A 121 7.91 7.67 8.61
N GLY A 122 6.71 8.23 8.70
CA GLY A 122 6.27 9.38 7.90
C GLY A 122 5.60 8.97 6.58
N ALA A 123 4.81 9.87 6.02
CA ALA A 123 3.89 9.63 4.89
C ALA A 123 4.58 9.41 3.50
N SER A 124 5.87 9.09 3.45
CA SER A 124 6.64 9.08 2.19
C SER A 124 6.25 8.01 1.17
N ARG A 125 5.48 6.98 1.55
CA ARG A 125 5.14 5.84 0.67
C ARG A 125 3.62 5.63 0.45
N GLY A 126 2.75 6.43 1.06
CA GLY A 126 1.33 6.13 1.23
C GLY A 126 0.55 5.63 0.00
N ALA A 127 0.18 6.53 -0.92
CA ALA A 127 -0.70 6.18 -2.04
C ALA A 127 -0.03 5.27 -3.10
N GLN A 128 1.31 5.23 -3.15
CA GLN A 128 2.04 4.39 -4.10
C GLN A 128 1.83 2.90 -3.81
N GLN A 129 1.76 2.48 -2.57
CA GLN A 129 1.59 1.07 -2.20
C GLN A 129 0.22 0.52 -2.59
N LEU A 130 -0.84 1.35 -2.54
CA LEU A 130 -2.15 0.94 -3.06
C LEU A 130 -2.12 0.79 -4.59
N ARG A 131 -1.39 1.65 -5.30
CA ARG A 131 -1.19 1.50 -6.75
C ARG A 131 -0.39 0.23 -7.09
N ASN A 132 0.57 -0.13 -6.26
CA ASN A 132 1.32 -1.38 -6.40
C ASN A 132 0.40 -2.60 -6.24
N LEU A 133 -0.51 -2.58 -5.26
CA LEU A 133 -1.53 -3.63 -5.13
C LEU A 133 -2.39 -3.74 -6.39
N ASP A 134 -2.85 -2.61 -6.94
CA ASP A 134 -3.63 -2.55 -8.17
C ASP A 134 -2.84 -3.09 -9.38
N GLN A 135 -1.57 -2.75 -9.49
CA GLN A 135 -0.69 -3.23 -10.57
C GLN A 135 -0.48 -4.74 -10.49
N PHE A 136 -0.19 -5.26 -9.30
CA PHE A 136 -0.07 -6.70 -9.05
C PHE A 136 -1.37 -7.43 -9.39
N ARG A 137 -2.51 -6.97 -8.86
CA ARG A 137 -3.83 -7.52 -9.14
C ARG A 137 -4.12 -7.56 -10.63
N THR A 138 -3.95 -6.43 -11.32
CA THR A 138 -4.27 -6.29 -12.75
C THR A 138 -3.45 -7.24 -13.60
N PHE A 139 -2.18 -7.49 -13.26
CA PHE A 139 -1.34 -8.45 -13.97
C PHE A 139 -1.79 -9.89 -13.71
N VAL A 140 -1.97 -10.29 -12.44
CA VAL A 140 -2.28 -11.68 -12.05
C VAL A 140 -3.67 -12.12 -12.51
N THR A 141 -4.60 -11.19 -12.69
CA THR A 141 -6.00 -11.49 -13.06
C THR A 141 -6.42 -10.95 -14.43
N GLY A 142 -5.49 -10.30 -15.13
CA GLY A 142 -5.71 -9.74 -16.47
C GLY A 142 -5.09 -10.58 -17.59
N PRO A 143 -5.09 -10.04 -18.81
CA PRO A 143 -4.50 -10.71 -19.97
C PRO A 143 -2.99 -11.01 -19.82
N GLY A 144 -2.31 -10.30 -18.92
CA GLY A 144 -0.89 -10.48 -18.66
C GLY A 144 -0.51 -11.89 -18.19
N ILE A 145 -1.43 -12.62 -17.55
CA ILE A 145 -1.17 -13.99 -17.05
C ILE A 145 -1.45 -15.09 -18.10
N TYR A 146 -2.11 -14.77 -19.22
CA TYR A 146 -2.55 -15.78 -20.19
C TYR A 146 -1.40 -16.61 -20.75
N PHE A 147 -0.25 -15.96 -21.00
CA PHE A 147 0.92 -16.67 -21.47
C PHE A 147 1.36 -17.80 -20.53
N ALA A 148 1.18 -17.63 -19.21
CA ALA A 148 1.55 -18.66 -18.25
C ALA A 148 0.66 -19.91 -18.35
N PHE A 149 -0.61 -19.77 -18.74
CA PHE A 149 -1.51 -20.89 -18.98
C PHE A 149 -1.26 -21.55 -20.35
N ASP A 150 -0.77 -20.78 -21.32
CA ASP A 150 -0.50 -21.28 -22.69
C ASP A 150 0.90 -21.87 -22.83
N LEU A 151 1.85 -21.50 -21.95
CA LEU A 151 3.24 -21.98 -21.98
C LEU A 151 3.36 -23.53 -21.95
N PRO A 152 2.58 -24.26 -21.13
CA PRO A 152 2.63 -25.73 -21.11
C PRO A 152 2.20 -26.38 -22.43
N TRP A 153 1.54 -25.64 -23.33
CA TRP A 153 1.10 -26.15 -24.64
C TRP A 153 2.18 -26.13 -25.70
N ILE A 154 3.28 -25.37 -25.51
CA ILE A 154 4.41 -25.33 -26.44
C ILE A 154 4.94 -26.73 -26.74
N PRO A 155 5.36 -27.54 -25.72
CA PRO A 155 5.84 -28.90 -25.99
C PRO A 155 4.78 -29.81 -26.62
N ILE A 156 3.49 -29.61 -26.33
CA ILE A 156 2.41 -30.39 -26.93
C ILE A 156 2.30 -30.11 -28.45
N TYR A 157 2.33 -28.82 -28.83
CA TYR A 157 2.33 -28.45 -30.24
C TYR A 157 3.60 -28.91 -30.96
N LEU A 158 4.78 -28.83 -30.33
CA LEU A 158 6.02 -29.35 -30.88
C LEU A 158 5.93 -30.86 -31.09
N LEU A 159 5.41 -31.60 -30.11
CA LEU A 159 5.21 -33.05 -30.24
C LEU A 159 4.26 -33.39 -31.39
N LEU A 160 3.18 -32.64 -31.56
CA LEU A 160 2.28 -32.81 -32.71
C LEU A 160 2.99 -32.63 -34.04
N LEU A 161 3.91 -31.66 -34.16
CA LEU A 161 4.72 -31.47 -35.37
C LEU A 161 5.69 -32.63 -35.61
N PHE A 162 6.27 -33.24 -34.56
CA PHE A 162 7.07 -34.46 -34.66
C PHE A 162 6.26 -35.66 -35.15
N PHE A 163 4.99 -35.78 -34.73
CA PHE A 163 4.09 -36.85 -35.25
C PHE A 163 3.75 -36.67 -36.72
N ILE A 164 3.70 -35.42 -37.22
CA ILE A 164 3.49 -35.16 -38.65
C ILE A 164 4.72 -35.58 -39.44
N HIS A 165 5.90 -35.02 -39.07
CA HIS A 165 7.18 -35.40 -39.67
C HIS A 165 8.35 -34.94 -38.78
N PRO A 166 9.37 -35.77 -38.49
CA PRO A 166 10.49 -35.43 -37.62
C PRO A 166 11.19 -34.13 -37.96
N LEU A 167 11.40 -33.87 -39.25
CA LEU A 167 12.07 -32.66 -39.71
C LEU A 167 11.29 -31.38 -39.37
N LEU A 168 9.96 -31.41 -39.50
CA LEU A 168 9.09 -30.27 -39.11
C LEU A 168 9.17 -30.04 -37.60
N GLY A 169 9.18 -31.10 -36.79
CA GLY A 169 9.39 -31.02 -35.33
C GLY A 169 10.74 -30.42 -34.97
N ILE A 170 11.82 -30.80 -35.65
CA ILE A 170 13.17 -30.26 -35.45
C ILE A 170 13.20 -28.75 -35.75
N VAL A 171 12.70 -28.34 -36.92
CA VAL A 171 12.64 -26.92 -37.32
C VAL A 171 11.85 -26.08 -36.29
N ALA A 172 10.71 -26.59 -35.86
CA ALA A 172 9.89 -25.92 -34.87
C ALA A 172 10.58 -25.82 -33.49
N THR A 173 11.28 -26.89 -33.07
CA THR A 173 12.03 -26.90 -31.82
C THR A 173 13.19 -25.92 -31.82
N ILE A 174 13.98 -25.90 -32.92
CA ILE A 174 15.04 -24.90 -33.09
C ILE A 174 14.46 -23.50 -33.02
N GLY A 175 13.33 -23.27 -33.71
CA GLY A 175 12.61 -21.99 -33.65
C GLY A 175 12.15 -21.60 -32.26
N ALA A 176 11.57 -22.52 -31.53
CA ALA A 176 11.11 -22.29 -30.15
C ALA A 176 12.30 -21.96 -29.23
N VAL A 177 13.39 -22.73 -29.29
CA VAL A 177 14.61 -22.47 -28.49
C VAL A 177 15.23 -21.12 -28.86
N LEU A 178 15.30 -20.76 -30.16
CA LEU A 178 15.79 -19.44 -30.60
C LEU A 178 14.94 -18.29 -30.00
N LEU A 179 13.63 -18.38 -30.12
CA LEU A 179 12.73 -17.33 -29.58
C LEU A 179 12.75 -17.24 -28.07
N LEU A 180 12.83 -18.38 -27.36
CA LEU A 180 13.01 -18.40 -25.90
C LEU A 180 14.36 -17.79 -25.49
N GLY A 181 15.42 -18.07 -26.25
CA GLY A 181 16.72 -17.44 -26.05
C GLY A 181 16.68 -15.93 -26.24
N LEU A 182 16.00 -15.46 -27.30
CA LEU A 182 15.78 -14.02 -27.52
C LEU A 182 14.92 -13.37 -26.44
N ALA A 183 13.91 -14.08 -25.93
CA ALA A 183 13.09 -13.62 -24.81
C ALA A 183 13.92 -13.48 -23.53
N GLY A 184 14.77 -14.47 -23.22
CA GLY A 184 15.71 -14.41 -22.10
C GLY A 184 16.74 -13.28 -22.23
N LEU A 185 17.25 -13.06 -23.44
CA LEU A 185 18.15 -11.94 -23.72
C LEU A 185 17.44 -10.58 -23.54
N ASN A 186 16.18 -10.47 -23.96
CA ASN A 186 15.36 -9.28 -23.72
C ASN A 186 15.22 -9.00 -22.21
N GLU A 187 14.98 -10.04 -21.39
CA GLU A 187 14.94 -9.89 -19.94
C GLU A 187 16.23 -9.30 -19.38
N MET A 188 17.36 -9.91 -19.73
CA MET A 188 18.67 -9.45 -19.23
C MET A 188 18.98 -8.00 -19.63
N MET A 189 18.59 -7.59 -20.84
CA MET A 189 18.89 -6.26 -21.36
C MET A 189 17.93 -5.17 -20.87
N THR A 190 16.68 -5.51 -20.52
CA THR A 190 15.62 -4.53 -20.20
C THR A 190 15.31 -4.42 -18.73
N ARG A 191 15.65 -5.42 -17.90
CA ARG A 191 15.28 -5.49 -16.49
C ARG A 191 15.80 -4.30 -15.67
N GLU A 192 17.12 -4.06 -15.65
CA GLU A 192 17.69 -2.98 -14.85
C GLU A 192 17.30 -1.58 -15.37
N PRO A 193 17.38 -1.26 -16.69
CA PRO A 193 16.93 0.03 -17.19
C PRO A 193 15.44 0.32 -16.89
N MET A 194 14.60 -0.71 -16.91
CA MET A 194 13.18 -0.56 -16.62
C MET A 194 12.94 -0.23 -15.13
N LYS A 195 13.66 -0.93 -14.25
CA LYS A 195 13.60 -0.69 -12.79
C LYS A 195 14.08 0.73 -12.44
N GLU A 196 15.19 1.17 -13.03
CA GLU A 196 15.70 2.53 -12.83
C GLU A 196 14.70 3.59 -13.34
N ALA A 197 14.08 3.35 -14.49
CA ALA A 197 13.06 4.25 -15.04
C ALA A 197 11.82 4.34 -14.14
N GLU A 198 11.39 3.24 -13.54
CA GLU A 198 10.25 3.21 -12.61
C GLU A 198 10.58 3.91 -11.29
N ALA A 199 11.76 3.69 -10.73
CA ALA A 199 12.24 4.39 -9.55
C ALA A 199 12.34 5.91 -9.77
N ALA A 200 12.91 6.34 -10.91
CA ALA A 200 12.97 7.75 -11.28
C ALA A 200 11.58 8.37 -11.50
N GLY A 201 10.65 7.59 -12.06
CA GLY A 201 9.24 7.98 -12.20
C GLY A 201 8.58 8.23 -10.85
N ASN A 202 8.70 7.31 -9.93
CA ASN A 202 8.14 7.42 -8.59
C ASN A 202 8.72 8.63 -7.84
N GLN A 203 10.02 8.86 -7.93
CA GLN A 203 10.68 10.01 -7.32
C GLN A 203 10.16 11.35 -7.90
N SER A 204 9.95 11.43 -9.22
CA SER A 204 9.37 12.60 -9.87
C SER A 204 7.93 12.86 -9.43
N TYR A 205 7.11 11.83 -9.22
CA TYR A 205 5.74 11.97 -8.73
C TYR A 205 5.71 12.49 -7.28
N VAL A 206 6.53 11.93 -6.38
CA VAL A 206 6.66 12.39 -4.99
C VAL A 206 7.09 13.87 -4.94
N PHE A 207 8.07 14.25 -5.76
CA PHE A 207 8.50 15.64 -5.86
C PHE A 207 7.38 16.57 -6.34
N THR A 208 6.62 16.17 -7.36
CA THR A 208 5.49 16.93 -7.88
C THR A 208 4.40 17.11 -6.83
N GLU A 209 4.06 16.06 -6.08
CA GLU A 209 3.06 16.12 -5.01
C GLU A 209 3.48 17.11 -3.91
N ASN A 210 4.76 17.11 -3.51
CA ASN A 210 5.30 18.06 -2.56
C ASN A 210 5.23 19.51 -3.06
N ILE A 211 5.53 19.76 -4.33
CA ILE A 211 5.39 21.08 -4.97
C ILE A 211 3.94 21.56 -4.92
N LEU A 212 3.01 20.71 -5.33
CA LEU A 212 1.59 21.07 -5.38
C LEU A 212 0.99 21.30 -3.99
N ARG A 213 1.50 20.63 -2.96
CA ARG A 213 1.08 20.87 -1.57
C ARG A 213 1.46 22.25 -1.04
N HIS A 214 2.53 22.85 -1.57
CA HIS A 214 3.03 24.17 -1.18
C HIS A 214 2.94 25.20 -2.33
N ALA A 215 1.93 25.05 -3.20
CA ALA A 215 1.77 25.86 -4.41
C ALA A 215 1.58 27.36 -4.11
N ASP A 216 0.95 27.69 -2.99
CA ASP A 216 0.77 29.06 -2.49
C ASP A 216 2.11 29.75 -2.18
N VAL A 217 3.01 29.05 -1.50
CA VAL A 217 4.37 29.57 -1.19
C VAL A 217 5.17 29.78 -2.47
N ILE A 218 5.12 28.80 -3.38
CA ILE A 218 5.83 28.87 -4.67
C ILE A 218 5.37 30.09 -5.47
N ARG A 219 4.04 30.33 -5.49
CA ARG A 219 3.45 31.46 -6.23
C ARG A 219 3.75 32.79 -5.54
N ALA A 220 3.58 32.86 -4.23
CA ALA A 220 3.79 34.08 -3.46
C ALA A 220 5.25 34.56 -3.50
N MET A 221 6.21 33.64 -3.48
CA MET A 221 7.65 33.95 -3.50
C MET A 221 8.25 33.98 -4.90
N GLY A 222 7.45 33.82 -5.98
CA GLY A 222 7.96 33.81 -7.36
C GLY A 222 8.94 32.67 -7.66
N MET A 223 8.84 31.54 -6.93
CA MET A 223 9.76 30.39 -7.06
C MET A 223 9.49 29.54 -8.30
N GLN A 224 8.37 29.78 -8.99
CA GLN A 224 7.90 28.91 -10.09
C GLN A 224 8.99 28.61 -11.13
N PRO A 225 9.81 29.57 -11.66
CA PRO A 225 10.80 29.26 -12.68
C PRO A 225 11.94 28.37 -12.17
N ALA A 226 12.29 28.47 -10.88
CA ALA A 226 13.34 27.64 -10.27
C ALA A 226 12.85 26.21 -10.01
N VAL A 227 11.64 26.08 -9.48
CA VAL A 227 10.99 24.79 -9.23
C VAL A 227 10.70 24.06 -10.53
N GLU A 228 10.25 24.78 -11.58
CA GLU A 228 10.00 24.23 -12.91
C GLU A 228 11.28 23.66 -13.52
N ARG A 229 12.39 24.38 -13.47
CA ARG A 229 13.69 23.87 -13.97
C ARG A 229 14.13 22.60 -13.25
N ASN A 230 13.98 22.54 -11.95
CA ASN A 230 14.31 21.33 -11.18
C ASN A 230 13.39 20.15 -11.54
N TRP A 231 12.08 20.42 -11.64
CA TRP A 231 11.10 19.42 -12.08
C TRP A 231 11.39 18.92 -13.51
N GLN A 232 11.69 19.83 -14.45
CA GLN A 232 12.06 19.48 -15.81
C GLN A 232 13.32 18.63 -15.86
N SER A 233 14.33 18.92 -15.02
CA SER A 233 15.56 18.13 -14.93
C SER A 233 15.28 16.70 -14.48
N GLN A 234 14.46 16.50 -13.42
CA GLN A 234 14.07 15.18 -12.96
C GLN A 234 13.19 14.46 -14.01
N ARG A 235 12.25 15.18 -14.61
CA ARG A 235 11.36 14.67 -15.65
C ARG A 235 12.14 14.23 -16.90
N SER A 236 13.10 15.02 -17.34
CA SER A 236 13.94 14.69 -18.50
C SER A 236 14.81 13.45 -18.24
N SER A 237 15.40 13.34 -17.05
CA SER A 237 16.15 12.14 -16.65
C SER A 237 15.28 10.88 -16.68
N MET A 238 14.07 10.94 -16.10
CA MET A 238 13.10 9.85 -16.16
C MET A 238 12.74 9.48 -17.61
N LEU A 239 12.44 10.48 -18.46
CA LEU A 239 12.07 10.25 -19.86
C LEU A 239 13.20 9.63 -20.67
N VAL A 240 14.46 10.05 -20.46
CA VAL A 240 15.63 9.46 -21.12
C VAL A 240 15.81 7.98 -20.74
N GLN A 241 15.72 7.66 -19.44
CA GLN A 241 15.81 6.27 -18.97
C GLN A 241 14.66 5.41 -19.50
N GLN A 242 13.43 5.95 -19.49
CA GLN A 242 12.26 5.27 -20.04
C GLN A 242 12.39 5.04 -21.56
N ALA A 243 12.88 6.04 -22.31
CA ALA A 243 13.10 5.92 -23.73
C ALA A 243 14.15 4.84 -24.04
N GLN A 244 15.30 4.84 -23.36
CA GLN A 244 16.34 3.83 -23.52
C GLN A 244 15.84 2.40 -23.24
N ALA A 245 15.06 2.22 -22.16
CA ALA A 245 14.45 0.93 -21.86
C ALA A 245 13.44 0.51 -22.92
N SER A 246 12.62 1.44 -23.39
CA SER A 246 11.58 1.20 -24.40
C SER A 246 12.21 0.91 -25.77
N ASP A 247 13.26 1.61 -26.17
CA ASP A 247 13.99 1.39 -27.44
C ASP A 247 14.59 -0.02 -27.50
N LYS A 248 15.27 -0.45 -26.41
CA LYS A 248 15.80 -1.82 -26.31
C LYS A 248 14.69 -2.86 -26.44
N ASN A 249 13.58 -2.66 -25.74
CA ASN A 249 12.43 -3.57 -25.81
C ASN A 249 11.79 -3.57 -27.21
N ALA A 250 11.68 -2.42 -27.88
CA ALA A 250 11.12 -2.31 -29.23
C ALA A 250 11.97 -3.06 -30.26
N VAL A 251 13.30 -2.90 -30.22
CA VAL A 251 14.23 -3.62 -31.09
C VAL A 251 14.08 -5.13 -30.86
N MET A 252 14.06 -5.56 -29.62
CA MET A 252 13.96 -6.99 -29.28
C MET A 252 12.62 -7.60 -29.72
N THR A 253 11.51 -6.90 -29.47
CA THR A 253 10.16 -7.32 -29.90
C THR A 253 10.08 -7.41 -31.42
N SER A 254 10.66 -6.45 -32.13
CA SER A 254 10.71 -6.47 -33.59
C SER A 254 11.57 -7.63 -34.12
N SER A 255 12.70 -7.92 -33.48
CA SER A 255 13.55 -9.07 -33.81
C SER A 255 12.82 -10.40 -33.60
N ILE A 256 12.12 -10.57 -32.47
CA ILE A 256 11.31 -11.76 -32.18
C ILE A 256 10.21 -11.94 -33.24
N ARG A 257 9.52 -10.86 -33.63
CA ARG A 257 8.51 -10.89 -34.67
C ARG A 257 9.12 -11.29 -36.04
N PHE A 258 10.27 -10.72 -36.37
CA PHE A 258 11.00 -11.08 -37.59
C PHE A 258 11.37 -12.57 -37.63
N PHE A 259 12.01 -13.08 -36.57
CA PHE A 259 12.38 -14.49 -36.52
C PHE A 259 11.17 -15.41 -36.54
N ARG A 260 10.07 -15.05 -35.86
CA ARG A 260 8.82 -15.82 -35.92
C ARG A 260 8.27 -15.93 -37.34
N LEU A 261 8.22 -14.82 -38.10
CA LEU A 261 7.75 -14.82 -39.48
C LEU A 261 8.70 -15.58 -40.40
N LEU A 262 10.02 -15.43 -40.19
CA LEU A 262 11.04 -16.19 -40.95
C LEU A 262 10.88 -17.70 -40.66
N LEU A 263 10.76 -18.11 -39.43
CA LEU A 263 10.55 -19.51 -39.05
C LEU A 263 9.26 -20.08 -39.63
N GLN A 264 8.17 -19.29 -39.63
CA GLN A 264 6.91 -19.68 -40.26
C GLN A 264 7.06 -19.87 -41.78
N SER A 265 7.84 -19.00 -42.46
CA SER A 265 8.15 -19.14 -43.89
C SER A 265 9.06 -20.34 -44.14
N LEU A 266 10.06 -20.57 -43.27
CA LEU A 266 10.92 -21.76 -43.38
C LEU A 266 10.14 -23.06 -43.16
N MET A 267 9.14 -23.05 -42.26
CA MET A 267 8.25 -24.18 -42.08
C MET A 267 7.45 -24.49 -43.34
N LEU A 268 6.91 -23.46 -44.02
CA LEU A 268 6.23 -23.63 -45.30
C LEU A 268 7.20 -24.19 -46.38
N GLY A 269 8.42 -23.65 -46.47
CA GLY A 269 9.43 -24.12 -47.41
C GLY A 269 9.87 -25.57 -47.15
N THR A 270 10.13 -25.93 -45.89
CA THR A 270 10.47 -27.28 -45.48
C THR A 270 9.32 -28.24 -45.75
N GLY A 271 8.09 -27.82 -45.45
CA GLY A 271 6.90 -28.60 -45.75
C GLY A 271 6.69 -28.80 -47.25
N ALA A 272 6.92 -27.77 -48.05
CA ALA A 272 6.84 -27.90 -49.51
C ALA A 272 7.92 -28.86 -50.09
N TRP A 273 9.15 -28.80 -49.56
CA TRP A 273 10.18 -29.76 -49.94
C TRP A 273 9.79 -31.20 -49.63
N LEU A 274 9.27 -31.45 -48.41
CA LEU A 274 8.78 -32.79 -48.02
C LEU A 274 7.57 -33.26 -48.83
N ALA A 275 6.72 -32.35 -49.29
CA ALA A 275 5.58 -32.69 -50.15
C ALA A 275 6.04 -33.04 -51.58
N ILE A 276 7.06 -32.38 -52.12
CA ILE A 276 7.68 -32.71 -53.42
C ILE A 276 8.29 -34.12 -53.34
N ASP A 277 8.91 -34.45 -52.20
CA ASP A 277 9.48 -35.79 -51.94
C ASP A 277 8.42 -36.85 -51.57
N HIS A 278 7.14 -36.51 -51.65
CA HIS A 278 5.99 -37.36 -51.31
C HIS A 278 5.98 -37.88 -49.87
N ALA A 279 6.75 -37.29 -48.97
CA ALA A 279 6.81 -37.66 -47.55
C ALA A 279 5.59 -37.20 -46.77
N ILE A 280 4.94 -36.12 -47.17
CA ILE A 280 3.71 -35.56 -46.53
C ILE A 280 2.71 -35.12 -47.62
N ALA A 281 1.40 -35.07 -47.23
CA ALA A 281 0.39 -34.52 -48.12
C ALA A 281 0.52 -32.98 -48.25
N PRO A 282 0.24 -32.36 -49.42
CA PRO A 282 0.36 -30.92 -49.60
C PRO A 282 -0.47 -30.06 -48.61
N ALA A 283 -1.62 -30.53 -48.22
CA ALA A 283 -2.46 -29.83 -47.20
C ALA A 283 -1.81 -29.75 -45.83
N THR A 284 -0.92 -30.70 -45.52
CA THR A 284 -0.23 -30.76 -44.21
C THR A 284 0.77 -29.60 -44.05
N ILE A 285 1.27 -29.02 -45.15
CA ILE A 285 2.17 -27.86 -45.16
C ILE A 285 1.53 -26.68 -44.40
N PHE A 286 0.28 -26.36 -44.75
CA PHE A 286 -0.45 -25.26 -44.12
C PHE A 286 -0.81 -25.57 -42.65
N ALA A 287 -1.23 -26.81 -42.38
CA ALA A 287 -1.55 -27.25 -41.02
C ALA A 287 -0.32 -27.13 -40.12
N ALA A 288 0.85 -27.60 -40.55
CA ALA A 288 2.10 -27.50 -39.81
C ALA A 288 2.52 -26.05 -39.52
N SER A 289 2.36 -25.17 -40.54
CA SER A 289 2.66 -23.73 -40.37
C SER A 289 1.77 -23.05 -39.34
N ILE A 290 0.47 -23.37 -39.31
CA ILE A 290 -0.48 -22.83 -38.33
C ILE A 290 -0.16 -23.35 -36.91
N VAL A 291 0.11 -24.66 -36.78
CA VAL A 291 0.46 -25.28 -35.48
C VAL A 291 1.75 -24.67 -34.94
N MET A 292 2.78 -24.51 -35.78
CA MET A 292 4.01 -23.83 -35.37
C MET A 292 3.76 -22.38 -34.94
N GLY A 293 2.96 -21.62 -35.70
CA GLY A 293 2.59 -20.26 -35.32
C GLY A 293 1.96 -20.22 -33.92
N ARG A 294 1.10 -21.20 -33.61
CA ARG A 294 0.48 -21.32 -32.28
C ARG A 294 1.48 -21.69 -31.18
N ALA A 295 2.41 -22.59 -31.44
CA ALA A 295 3.44 -22.96 -30.49
C ALA A 295 4.31 -21.76 -30.04
N LEU A 296 4.46 -20.76 -30.90
CA LEU A 296 5.34 -19.60 -30.65
C LEU A 296 4.60 -18.39 -30.04
N VAL A 297 3.25 -18.35 -30.08
CA VAL A 297 2.44 -17.24 -29.54
C VAL A 297 2.72 -16.98 -28.05
N PRO A 298 2.81 -17.97 -27.15
CA PRO A 298 3.04 -17.70 -25.73
C PRO A 298 4.38 -16.99 -25.47
N VAL A 299 5.41 -17.29 -26.27
CA VAL A 299 6.73 -16.63 -26.18
C VAL A 299 6.62 -15.15 -26.56
N GLU A 300 5.93 -14.85 -27.66
CA GLU A 300 5.70 -13.46 -28.11
C GLU A 300 4.88 -12.67 -27.08
N GLN A 301 3.83 -13.28 -26.51
CA GLN A 301 3.01 -12.67 -25.47
C GLN A 301 3.82 -12.39 -24.19
N ALA A 302 4.65 -13.33 -23.76
CA ALA A 302 5.52 -13.15 -22.59
C ALA A 302 6.42 -11.92 -22.77
N VAL A 303 7.03 -11.74 -23.94
CA VAL A 303 7.87 -10.56 -24.24
C VAL A 303 7.03 -9.28 -24.30
N GLY A 304 5.85 -9.33 -24.93
CA GLY A 304 4.94 -8.18 -25.03
C GLY A 304 4.42 -7.69 -23.68
N THR A 305 4.22 -8.58 -22.72
CA THR A 305 3.76 -8.28 -21.37
C THR A 305 4.88 -8.17 -20.32
N TRP A 306 6.14 -8.28 -20.76
CA TRP A 306 7.31 -8.35 -19.88
C TRP A 306 7.43 -7.18 -18.90
N LYS A 307 7.19 -5.96 -19.39
CA LYS A 307 7.15 -4.75 -18.56
C LYS A 307 6.14 -4.87 -17.42
N GLN A 308 4.95 -5.34 -17.75
CA GLN A 308 3.87 -5.50 -16.76
C GLN A 308 4.23 -6.59 -15.74
N PHE A 309 4.91 -7.65 -16.17
CA PHE A 309 5.38 -8.73 -15.30
C PHE A 309 6.43 -8.23 -14.30
N ILE A 310 7.45 -7.47 -14.76
CA ILE A 310 8.46 -6.89 -13.86
C ILE A 310 7.78 -5.98 -12.83
N GLY A 311 6.95 -5.04 -13.28
CA GLY A 311 6.24 -4.14 -12.37
C GLY A 311 5.33 -4.88 -11.38
N ALA A 312 4.63 -5.92 -11.81
CA ALA A 312 3.81 -6.74 -10.92
C ALA A 312 4.65 -7.52 -9.90
N ARG A 313 5.84 -8.00 -10.29
CA ARG A 313 6.77 -8.68 -9.39
C ARG A 313 7.33 -7.73 -8.32
N GLU A 314 7.71 -6.52 -8.71
CA GLU A 314 8.18 -5.49 -7.78
C GLU A 314 7.07 -5.07 -6.84
N ALA A 315 5.87 -4.82 -7.37
CA ALA A 315 4.68 -4.53 -6.59
C ALA A 315 4.36 -5.63 -5.56
N TYR A 316 4.48 -6.90 -5.94
CA TYR A 316 4.33 -8.04 -5.03
C TYR A 316 5.34 -8.00 -3.88
N VAL A 317 6.62 -7.75 -4.20
CA VAL A 317 7.69 -7.68 -3.18
C VAL A 317 7.43 -6.53 -2.21
N GLU A 318 7.11 -5.34 -2.72
CA GLU A 318 6.86 -4.17 -1.88
C GLU A 318 5.62 -4.33 -0.98
N VAL A 319 4.52 -4.89 -1.51
CA VAL A 319 3.31 -5.17 -0.71
C VAL A 319 3.59 -6.24 0.34
N ARG A 320 4.34 -7.28 -0.01
CA ARG A 320 4.74 -8.34 0.92
C ARG A 320 5.65 -7.81 2.03
N GLU A 321 6.63 -6.98 1.71
CA GLU A 321 7.51 -6.33 2.70
C GLU A 321 6.71 -5.45 3.65
N LEU A 322 5.79 -4.62 3.13
CA LEU A 322 4.92 -3.78 3.94
C LEU A 322 4.10 -4.59 4.94
N LEU A 323 3.46 -5.66 4.49
CA LEU A 323 2.66 -6.55 5.36
C LEU A 323 3.54 -7.36 6.33
N GLY A 324 4.77 -7.67 5.96
CA GLY A 324 5.72 -8.41 6.80
C GLY A 324 6.42 -7.57 7.88
N GLU A 325 6.51 -6.25 7.69
CA GLU A 325 7.13 -5.34 8.66
C GLU A 325 6.23 -5.03 9.86
N ILE A 326 4.93 -5.25 9.73
CA ILE A 326 3.94 -4.84 10.72
C ILE A 326 3.26 -6.07 11.28
N ASP A 327 3.30 -6.22 12.59
CA ASP A 327 2.51 -7.22 13.30
C ASP A 327 1.09 -6.68 13.49
N LEU A 328 0.18 -7.08 12.60
CA LEU A 328 -1.24 -6.71 12.63
C LEU A 328 -2.06 -7.64 13.53
N THR A 329 -1.42 -8.55 14.24
CA THR A 329 -2.11 -9.48 15.14
C THR A 329 -2.42 -8.74 16.45
N PRO A 330 -3.66 -8.39 16.75
CA PRO A 330 -3.97 -7.68 17.98
C PRO A 330 -3.78 -8.62 19.18
N PRO A 331 -3.14 -8.14 20.25
CA PRO A 331 -3.15 -8.84 21.52
C PRO A 331 -4.58 -8.78 22.09
N HIS A 332 -5.21 -9.94 22.25
CA HIS A 332 -6.61 -10.04 22.70
C HIS A 332 -6.70 -9.95 24.23
N THR A 333 -6.50 -8.80 24.81
CA THR A 333 -6.79 -8.60 26.23
C THR A 333 -7.94 -7.61 26.38
N ILE A 334 -9.12 -8.10 26.74
CA ILE A 334 -10.25 -7.25 27.16
C ILE A 334 -9.89 -6.69 28.53
N VAL A 335 -9.64 -5.39 28.63
CA VAL A 335 -9.27 -4.73 29.87
C VAL A 335 -10.53 -4.28 30.61
N PRO A 336 -10.83 -4.83 31.80
CA PRO A 336 -11.86 -4.26 32.65
C PRO A 336 -11.38 -2.90 33.16
N ARG A 337 -12.21 -1.85 33.02
CA ARG A 337 -12.00 -0.44 33.43
C ARG A 337 -10.62 -0.13 34.02
N ALA A 338 -9.71 0.27 33.16
CA ALA A 338 -8.37 0.68 33.54
C ALA A 338 -8.42 1.89 34.49
N ARG A 339 -7.56 1.92 35.51
CA ARG A 339 -7.28 3.16 36.25
C ARG A 339 -6.62 4.12 35.27
N ASN A 340 -7.01 5.39 35.23
CA ASN A 340 -6.49 6.38 34.29
C ASN A 340 -5.05 6.82 34.61
N THR A 341 -4.18 5.88 34.99
CA THR A 341 -2.79 6.12 35.38
C THR A 341 -1.85 5.87 34.21
N ILE A 342 -0.79 6.67 34.09
CA ILE A 342 0.29 6.48 33.13
C ILE A 342 1.57 6.19 33.90
N GLU A 343 2.26 5.11 33.52
CA GLU A 343 3.56 4.74 34.04
C GLU A 343 4.54 4.63 32.87
N VAL A 344 5.62 5.38 32.93
CA VAL A 344 6.71 5.41 31.94
C VAL A 344 7.99 5.05 32.64
N ARG A 345 8.70 3.99 32.18
CA ARG A 345 9.96 3.54 32.75
C ARG A 345 11.02 3.36 31.68
N GLU A 346 12.14 4.03 31.85
CA GLU A 346 13.33 3.92 30.99
C GLU A 346 13.01 4.04 29.49
N LEU A 347 12.03 4.90 29.15
CA LEU A 347 11.49 5.01 27.80
C LEU A 347 12.55 5.56 26.85
N ARG A 348 12.79 4.83 25.78
CA ARG A 348 13.75 5.19 24.73
C ARG A 348 13.05 5.13 23.37
N CYS A 349 13.32 6.15 22.53
CA CYS A 349 12.77 6.21 21.18
C CYS A 349 13.84 6.62 20.17
N VAL A 350 13.97 5.80 19.10
CA VAL A 350 14.80 6.07 17.93
C VAL A 350 13.89 6.22 16.72
N LEU A 351 13.92 7.37 16.07
CA LEU A 351 13.16 7.57 14.83
C LEU A 351 13.93 6.97 13.63
N PRO A 352 13.24 6.37 12.64
CA PRO A 352 13.90 5.70 11.51
C PRO A 352 14.89 6.57 10.71
N ALA A 353 14.66 7.90 10.69
CA ALA A 353 15.54 8.85 10.01
C ALA A 353 16.75 9.29 10.82
N ARG A 354 16.88 8.84 12.08
CA ARG A 354 17.96 9.26 13.00
C ARG A 354 18.67 8.04 13.58
N LYS A 355 19.99 8.11 13.72
CA LYS A 355 20.80 7.09 14.41
C LYS A 355 20.77 7.26 15.93
N GLU A 356 20.59 8.48 16.40
CA GLU A 356 20.56 8.80 17.83
C GLU A 356 19.14 8.80 18.38
N PRO A 357 18.95 8.34 19.62
CA PRO A 357 17.64 8.36 20.27
C PRO A 357 17.16 9.81 20.50
N VAL A 358 15.88 10.04 20.17
CA VAL A 358 15.19 11.30 20.39
C VAL A 358 14.69 11.41 21.84
N ILE A 359 14.25 10.30 22.43
CA ILE A 359 13.94 10.16 23.85
C ILE A 359 14.95 9.18 24.45
N LYS A 360 15.51 9.55 25.62
CA LYS A 360 16.61 8.85 26.29
C LYS A 360 16.23 8.60 27.75
N ASP A 361 15.98 7.34 28.11
CA ASP A 361 15.80 6.85 29.47
C ASP A 361 14.80 7.68 30.33
N LEU A 362 13.64 8.04 29.72
CA LEU A 362 12.64 8.86 30.39
C LEU A 362 11.82 8.01 31.35
N THR A 363 11.74 8.44 32.62
CA THR A 363 10.95 7.77 33.66
C THR A 363 10.09 8.78 34.40
N PHE A 364 8.77 8.56 34.47
CA PHE A 364 7.80 9.31 35.28
C PHE A 364 6.50 8.55 35.45
N GLU A 365 5.69 8.99 36.41
CA GLU A 365 4.37 8.43 36.69
C GLU A 365 3.35 9.55 36.84
N LEU A 366 2.13 9.32 36.34
CA LEU A 366 0.98 10.21 36.48
C LEU A 366 -0.21 9.46 37.07
N GLY A 367 -0.79 10.02 38.11
CA GLY A 367 -2.03 9.52 38.71
C GLY A 367 -3.26 9.84 37.85
N ALA A 368 -4.34 9.12 38.13
CA ALA A 368 -5.63 9.39 37.50
C ALA A 368 -6.14 10.81 37.84
N GLY A 369 -6.64 11.53 36.84
CA GLY A 369 -7.15 12.89 37.01
C GLY A 369 -6.08 13.97 37.19
N GLN A 370 -4.79 13.63 37.07
CA GLN A 370 -3.71 14.61 37.10
C GLN A 370 -3.48 15.23 35.73
N ALA A 371 -3.05 16.49 35.75
CA ALA A 371 -2.64 17.21 34.56
C ALA A 371 -1.11 17.44 34.53
N LEU A 372 -0.43 17.01 33.44
CA LEU A 372 0.99 17.21 33.21
C LEU A 372 1.21 18.29 32.14
N GLY A 373 1.95 19.33 32.47
CA GLY A 373 2.48 20.30 31.50
C GLY A 373 3.90 19.93 31.07
N ILE A 374 4.13 19.79 29.76
CA ILE A 374 5.47 19.51 29.21
C ILE A 374 6.02 20.76 28.52
N VAL A 375 7.17 21.22 28.99
CA VAL A 375 7.88 22.36 28.43
C VAL A 375 9.31 21.97 28.03
N GLY A 376 9.93 22.77 27.18
CA GLY A 376 11.30 22.55 26.75
C GLY A 376 11.61 23.19 25.41
N PRO A 377 12.88 23.34 25.03
CA PRO A 377 13.27 23.95 23.77
C PRO A 377 12.73 23.18 22.54
N SER A 378 12.67 23.86 21.39
CA SER A 378 12.32 23.19 20.15
C SER A 378 13.31 22.06 19.85
N GLY A 379 12.81 20.93 19.35
CA GLY A 379 13.62 19.75 19.08
C GLY A 379 13.99 18.90 20.30
N SER A 380 13.48 19.22 21.52
CA SER A 380 13.77 18.41 22.72
C SER A 380 13.04 17.05 22.78
N GLY A 381 12.15 16.75 21.84
CA GLY A 381 11.45 15.47 21.76
C GLY A 381 10.02 15.49 22.29
N LYS A 382 9.43 16.66 22.60
CA LYS A 382 8.06 16.80 23.16
C LYS A 382 6.98 16.15 22.31
N SER A 383 6.92 16.49 21.01
CA SER A 383 5.93 15.89 20.09
C SER A 383 6.18 14.41 19.85
N THR A 384 7.44 13.94 19.92
CA THR A 384 7.76 12.50 19.89
C THR A 384 7.22 11.80 21.13
N LEU A 385 7.37 12.41 22.30
CA LEU A 385 6.79 11.89 23.56
C LEU A 385 5.26 11.83 23.48
N ALA A 386 4.60 12.89 22.96
CA ALA A 386 3.15 12.87 22.75
C ALA A 386 2.72 11.68 21.87
N ARG A 387 3.44 11.44 20.76
CA ARG A 387 3.14 10.31 19.85
C ARG A 387 3.35 8.94 20.50
N LEU A 388 4.34 8.79 21.39
CA LEU A 388 4.54 7.58 22.20
C LEU A 388 3.38 7.38 23.19
N LEU A 389 2.99 8.44 23.89
CA LEU A 389 1.92 8.41 24.92
C LEU A 389 0.53 8.11 24.33
N VAL A 390 0.30 8.40 23.06
CA VAL A 390 -0.96 8.03 22.38
C VAL A 390 -0.85 6.71 21.60
N GLY A 391 0.28 6.00 21.71
CA GLY A 391 0.49 4.75 21.00
C GLY A 391 0.64 4.87 19.46
N ALA A 392 0.83 6.09 18.94
CA ALA A 392 1.01 6.31 17.50
C ALA A 392 2.36 5.77 16.98
N ILE A 393 3.38 5.70 17.85
CA ILE A 393 4.68 5.09 17.59
C ILE A 393 5.07 4.17 18.75
N ALA A 394 5.76 3.08 18.46
CA ALA A 394 6.27 2.18 19.47
C ALA A 394 7.62 2.68 20.05
N PRO A 395 7.89 2.46 21.35
CA PRO A 395 9.22 2.72 21.92
C PRO A 395 10.26 1.74 21.34
N ALA A 396 11.51 2.17 21.31
CA ALA A 396 12.64 1.30 20.95
C ALA A 396 13.04 0.41 22.14
N ASP A 397 12.89 0.94 23.37
CA ASP A 397 13.17 0.25 24.63
C ASP A 397 12.41 0.92 25.77
N GLY A 398 12.31 0.25 26.92
CA GLY A 398 11.58 0.72 28.08
C GLY A 398 10.14 0.23 28.11
N ARG A 399 9.35 0.75 29.09
CA ARG A 399 7.96 0.33 29.30
C ARG A 399 7.02 1.54 29.37
N LEU A 400 5.90 1.40 28.70
CA LEU A 400 4.83 2.38 28.71
C LEU A 400 3.53 1.66 29.07
N ARG A 401 2.90 2.07 30.19
CA ARG A 401 1.66 1.45 30.70
C ARG A 401 0.56 2.48 30.86
N PHE A 402 -0.65 2.10 30.46
CA PHE A 402 -1.87 2.83 30.75
C PHE A 402 -2.83 1.94 31.52
N GLY A 403 -3.30 2.43 32.67
CA GLY A 403 -4.19 1.67 33.54
C GLY A 403 -3.57 0.40 34.12
N GLY A 404 -2.25 0.35 34.24
CA GLY A 404 -1.49 -0.82 34.71
C GLY A 404 -1.16 -1.85 33.63
N LEU A 405 -1.70 -1.71 32.42
CA LEU A 405 -1.43 -2.59 31.28
C LEU A 405 -0.41 -1.96 30.33
N ASP A 406 0.56 -2.76 29.88
CA ASP A 406 1.53 -2.34 28.87
C ASP A 406 0.86 -2.05 27.53
N TYR A 407 1.32 -1.03 26.81
CA TYR A 407 0.75 -0.63 25.52
C TYR A 407 0.80 -1.76 24.47
N SER A 408 1.80 -2.63 24.55
CA SER A 408 1.92 -3.80 23.66
C SER A 408 0.80 -4.83 23.84
N HIS A 409 0.08 -4.79 24.96
CA HIS A 409 -1.02 -5.70 25.27
C HIS A 409 -2.41 -5.11 24.96
N TRP A 410 -2.48 -3.82 24.59
CA TRP A 410 -3.72 -3.19 24.21
C TRP A 410 -4.05 -3.49 22.73
N ASP A 411 -5.33 -3.78 22.46
CA ASP A 411 -5.85 -3.67 21.10
C ASP A 411 -5.79 -2.19 20.67
N PRO A 412 -5.11 -1.85 19.54
CA PRO A 412 -4.97 -0.46 19.09
C PRO A 412 -6.31 0.25 18.86
N LEU A 413 -7.35 -0.46 18.41
CA LEU A 413 -8.68 0.10 18.16
C LEU A 413 -9.38 0.41 19.49
N GLU A 414 -9.27 -0.51 20.46
CA GLU A 414 -9.83 -0.32 21.80
C GLU A 414 -9.08 0.77 22.55
N PHE A 415 -7.73 0.78 22.51
CA PHE A 415 -6.92 1.84 23.08
C PHE A 415 -7.28 3.21 22.51
N GLY A 416 -7.48 3.31 21.21
CA GLY A 416 -7.88 4.55 20.51
C GLY A 416 -9.19 5.15 21.02
N ARG A 417 -10.11 4.35 21.58
CA ARG A 417 -11.35 4.84 22.23
C ARG A 417 -11.07 5.52 23.56
N HIS A 418 -9.99 5.13 24.24
CA HIS A 418 -9.57 5.69 25.53
C HIS A 418 -8.68 6.92 25.38
N VAL A 419 -8.27 7.29 24.17
CA VAL A 419 -7.33 8.38 23.91
C VAL A 419 -7.99 9.52 23.16
N GLY A 420 -7.83 10.74 23.67
CA GLY A 420 -8.05 11.99 22.96
C GLY A 420 -6.70 12.58 22.55
N TYR A 421 -6.49 12.80 21.25
CA TYR A 421 -5.24 13.33 20.73
C TYR A 421 -5.43 14.55 19.84
N LEU A 422 -4.74 15.63 20.18
CA LEU A 422 -4.61 16.82 19.33
C LEU A 422 -3.13 16.99 18.97
N PRO A 423 -2.72 16.70 17.73
CA PRO A 423 -1.35 16.91 17.28
C PRO A 423 -1.06 18.40 17.02
N GLN A 424 0.22 18.77 16.98
CA GLN A 424 0.69 20.11 16.65
C GLN A 424 0.21 20.55 15.25
N ASP A 425 0.36 19.69 14.25
CA ASP A 425 -0.19 19.90 12.90
C ASP A 425 -1.60 19.32 12.83
N VAL A 426 -2.59 20.21 12.83
CA VAL A 426 -4.00 19.82 12.80
C VAL A 426 -4.41 19.40 11.40
N GLY A 427 -4.54 18.09 11.19
CA GLY A 427 -5.11 17.49 10.00
C GLY A 427 -6.62 17.22 10.15
N LEU A 428 -7.45 17.85 9.29
CA LEU A 428 -8.84 17.46 9.11
C LEU A 428 -8.98 16.64 7.82
N PHE A 429 -9.88 15.66 7.88
CA PHE A 429 -10.13 14.78 6.75
C PHE A 429 -11.22 15.33 5.84
N ALA A 430 -11.15 15.00 4.56
CA ALA A 430 -12.24 15.28 3.63
C ALA A 430 -13.51 14.53 4.07
N GLY A 431 -14.59 15.25 4.27
CA GLY A 431 -15.84 14.74 4.82
C GLY A 431 -16.65 15.85 5.47
N THR A 432 -17.70 15.52 6.23
CA THR A 432 -18.49 16.51 6.97
C THR A 432 -17.84 16.91 8.29
N VAL A 433 -18.29 18.01 8.89
CA VAL A 433 -17.94 18.41 10.25
C VAL A 433 -18.29 17.29 11.23
N ARG A 434 -19.50 16.73 11.08
CA ARG A 434 -19.99 15.58 11.87
C ARG A 434 -19.02 14.40 11.82
N GLU A 435 -18.65 13.95 10.62
CA GLU A 435 -17.73 12.82 10.42
C GLU A 435 -16.36 13.08 11.05
N ASN A 436 -15.82 14.30 10.92
CA ASN A 436 -14.55 14.66 11.54
C ASN A 436 -14.58 14.62 13.06
N ILE A 437 -15.66 15.12 13.71
CA ILE A 437 -15.83 15.03 15.16
C ILE A 437 -16.05 13.57 15.58
N ALA A 438 -16.92 12.83 14.88
CA ALA A 438 -17.24 11.43 15.12
C ALA A 438 -16.06 10.45 14.89
N ARG A 439 -14.88 10.94 14.51
CA ARG A 439 -13.72 10.10 14.14
C ARG A 439 -14.05 9.10 13.04
N PHE A 440 -14.99 9.43 12.13
CA PHE A 440 -15.56 8.56 11.09
C PHE A 440 -16.20 7.28 11.64
N GLY A 441 -16.57 7.25 12.94
CA GLY A 441 -17.25 6.15 13.60
C GLY A 441 -18.72 6.46 13.89
N ASP A 442 -19.39 5.53 14.58
CA ASP A 442 -20.82 5.57 14.93
C ASP A 442 -21.03 6.32 16.26
N ALA A 443 -20.73 7.62 16.31
CA ALA A 443 -21.04 8.46 17.46
C ALA A 443 -22.45 9.04 17.35
N SER A 444 -23.17 9.10 18.47
CA SER A 444 -24.51 9.70 18.51
C SER A 444 -24.47 11.21 18.27
N THR A 445 -25.59 11.77 17.83
CA THR A 445 -25.68 13.23 17.61
C THR A 445 -25.44 14.01 18.91
N GLU A 446 -25.90 13.47 20.04
CA GLU A 446 -25.71 14.05 21.37
C GLU A 446 -24.24 14.09 21.78
N GLU A 447 -23.49 13.00 21.54
CA GLU A 447 -22.05 12.94 21.82
C GLU A 447 -21.26 13.93 20.96
N ILE A 448 -21.61 14.07 19.69
CA ILE A 448 -20.97 15.00 18.75
C ILE A 448 -21.22 16.45 19.20
N ILE A 449 -22.46 16.79 19.58
CA ILE A 449 -22.83 18.13 20.06
C ILE A 449 -22.16 18.42 21.42
N ASP A 450 -22.10 17.45 22.35
CA ASP A 450 -21.40 17.60 23.63
C ASP A 450 -19.92 17.91 23.40
N ALA A 451 -19.24 17.14 22.55
CA ALA A 451 -17.85 17.37 22.20
C ALA A 451 -17.63 18.76 21.55
N ALA A 452 -18.51 19.19 20.66
CA ALA A 452 -18.45 20.50 20.02
C ALA A 452 -18.67 21.65 21.02
N LYS A 453 -19.60 21.50 21.97
CA LYS A 453 -19.84 22.49 23.04
C LYS A 453 -18.63 22.61 23.95
N ARG A 454 -18.07 21.48 24.40
CA ARG A 454 -16.87 21.44 25.25
C ARG A 454 -15.65 22.08 24.56
N ALA A 455 -15.50 21.90 23.26
CA ALA A 455 -14.44 22.55 22.48
C ALA A 455 -14.73 24.02 22.12
N GLY A 456 -15.88 24.59 22.51
CA GLY A 456 -16.28 25.94 22.19
C GLY A 456 -16.50 26.22 20.71
N ILE A 457 -16.91 25.20 19.91
CA ILE A 457 -17.09 25.35 18.46
C ILE A 457 -18.56 25.22 18.01
N HIS A 458 -19.47 24.84 18.91
CA HIS A 458 -20.86 24.54 18.56
C HIS A 458 -21.55 25.67 17.80
N GLU A 459 -21.52 26.90 18.31
CA GLU A 459 -22.15 28.07 17.70
C GLU A 459 -21.56 28.33 16.32
N MET A 460 -20.23 28.29 16.20
CA MET A 460 -19.56 28.45 14.92
C MET A 460 -19.99 27.39 13.90
N VAL A 461 -20.21 26.16 14.31
CA VAL A 461 -20.70 25.08 13.43
C VAL A 461 -22.14 25.35 12.99
N LEU A 462 -23.00 25.91 13.84
CA LEU A 462 -24.36 26.28 13.50
C LEU A 462 -24.41 27.42 12.46
N ASP A 463 -23.40 28.30 12.42
CA ASP A 463 -23.26 29.37 11.43
C ASP A 463 -22.79 28.88 10.06
N LEU A 464 -22.33 27.62 9.93
CA LEU A 464 -21.93 27.06 8.65
C LEU A 464 -23.15 26.76 7.76
N PRO A 465 -23.02 26.82 6.41
CA PRO A 465 -24.14 26.69 5.48
C PRO A 465 -25.01 25.43 5.64
N LYS A 466 -24.42 24.31 6.06
CA LYS A 466 -25.09 23.04 6.35
C LYS A 466 -24.80 22.54 7.76
N GLN A 467 -24.42 23.45 8.66
CA GLN A 467 -24.12 23.14 10.05
C GLN A 467 -23.15 21.93 10.17
N TYR A 468 -23.49 20.91 10.94
CA TYR A 468 -22.69 19.70 11.11
C TYR A 468 -22.50 18.87 9.82
N ASP A 469 -23.40 19.03 8.85
CA ASP A 469 -23.33 18.34 7.55
C ASP A 469 -22.58 19.15 6.48
N THR A 470 -21.94 20.26 6.87
CA THR A 470 -21.05 21.03 6.00
C THR A 470 -19.85 20.19 5.62
N ARG A 471 -19.60 20.02 4.31
CA ARG A 471 -18.45 19.26 3.79
C ARG A 471 -17.18 20.12 3.82
N LEU A 472 -16.15 19.54 4.37
CA LEU A 472 -14.80 20.07 4.41
C LEU A 472 -13.96 19.42 3.31
N GLY A 473 -13.14 20.21 2.64
CA GLY A 473 -12.10 19.71 1.73
C GLY A 473 -10.91 19.10 2.50
N PRO A 474 -9.95 18.48 1.79
CA PRO A 474 -8.73 17.96 2.39
C PRO A 474 -8.02 19.04 3.21
N GLY A 475 -7.56 18.70 4.43
CA GLY A 475 -6.92 19.65 5.35
C GLY A 475 -7.86 20.70 5.95
N GLY A 476 -9.19 20.54 5.81
CA GLY A 476 -10.17 21.49 6.35
C GLY A 476 -10.27 22.79 5.58
N VAL A 477 -10.08 22.74 4.26
CA VAL A 477 -10.27 23.89 3.37
C VAL A 477 -11.65 24.51 3.62
N GLY A 478 -11.68 25.86 3.79
CA GLY A 478 -12.88 26.63 4.12
C GLY A 478 -12.98 27.05 5.59
N LEU A 479 -12.12 26.51 6.48
CA LEU A 479 -12.03 26.92 7.89
C LEU A 479 -10.76 27.73 8.16
N SER A 480 -10.84 28.68 9.09
CA SER A 480 -9.66 29.39 9.62
C SER A 480 -8.79 28.44 10.46
N GLY A 481 -7.53 28.83 10.74
CA GLY A 481 -6.61 28.06 11.57
C GLY A 481 -7.20 27.74 12.96
N GLY A 482 -7.79 28.75 13.63
CA GLY A 482 -8.42 28.58 14.94
C GLY A 482 -9.69 27.73 14.88
N GLN A 483 -10.48 27.82 13.81
CA GLN A 483 -11.64 26.94 13.61
C GLN A 483 -11.22 25.49 13.43
N ARG A 484 -10.17 25.23 12.63
CA ARG A 484 -9.59 23.88 12.49
C ARG A 484 -9.10 23.33 13.82
N GLN A 485 -8.39 24.15 14.59
CA GLN A 485 -7.86 23.77 15.91
C GLN A 485 -9.00 23.34 16.86
N ARG A 486 -10.05 24.17 16.98
CA ARG A 486 -11.21 23.87 17.84
C ARG A 486 -11.99 22.64 17.34
N LEU A 487 -12.11 22.44 16.03
CA LEU A 487 -12.76 21.25 15.48
C LEU A 487 -11.96 19.97 15.80
N ALA A 488 -10.65 20.04 15.71
CA ALA A 488 -9.79 18.92 16.10
C ALA A 488 -9.79 18.69 17.62
N LEU A 489 -9.95 19.74 18.43
CA LEU A 489 -10.16 19.62 19.86
C LEU A 489 -11.50 18.90 20.17
N ALA A 490 -12.59 19.23 19.47
CA ALA A 490 -13.86 18.52 19.59
C ALA A 490 -13.70 17.02 19.27
N ARG A 491 -12.96 16.68 18.20
CA ARG A 491 -12.60 15.29 17.88
C ARG A 491 -11.80 14.62 18.99
N ALA A 492 -10.88 15.33 19.63
CA ALA A 492 -10.10 14.79 20.75
C ALA A 492 -10.96 14.56 22.01
N LEU A 493 -11.95 15.41 22.26
CA LEU A 493 -12.85 15.34 23.44
C LEU A 493 -14.03 14.39 23.25
N LEU A 494 -14.25 13.82 22.06
CA LEU A 494 -15.36 12.89 21.81
C LEU A 494 -15.31 11.68 22.76
N GLY A 495 -16.46 11.34 23.35
CA GLY A 495 -16.58 10.18 24.22
C GLY A 495 -15.92 10.32 25.59
N ARG A 496 -15.46 11.52 25.96
CA ARG A 496 -14.81 11.82 27.26
C ARG A 496 -13.65 10.88 27.56
N PRO A 497 -12.58 10.92 26.74
CA PRO A 497 -11.49 9.97 26.85
C PRO A 497 -10.78 10.10 28.21
N PRO A 498 -10.43 8.96 28.86
CA PRO A 498 -9.70 8.96 30.13
C PRO A 498 -8.25 9.43 30.01
N LEU A 499 -7.67 9.44 28.82
CA LEU A 499 -6.36 10.02 28.52
C LEU A 499 -6.51 11.09 27.43
N LEU A 500 -6.08 12.31 27.74
CA LEU A 500 -6.08 13.44 26.79
C LEU A 500 -4.65 13.96 26.60
N VAL A 501 -4.14 13.91 25.37
CA VAL A 501 -2.78 14.38 25.01
C VAL A 501 -2.90 15.47 23.95
N LEU A 502 -2.44 16.68 24.28
CA LEU A 502 -2.55 17.85 23.43
C LEU A 502 -1.17 18.45 23.17
N ASP A 503 -0.79 18.56 21.90
CA ASP A 503 0.50 19.15 21.47
C ASP A 503 0.26 20.54 20.90
N GLU A 504 0.69 21.58 21.61
CA GLU A 504 0.49 23.01 21.32
C GLU A 504 -0.97 23.38 20.97
N PRO A 505 -1.95 23.04 21.84
CA PRO A 505 -3.37 23.18 21.52
C PRO A 505 -3.82 24.62 21.30
N ASN A 506 -3.05 25.60 21.71
CA ASN A 506 -3.34 27.04 21.66
C ASN A 506 -2.65 27.78 20.51
N ALA A 507 -1.93 27.09 19.59
CA ALA A 507 -1.09 27.72 18.57
C ALA A 507 -1.83 28.70 17.64
N ASN A 508 -3.11 28.45 17.35
CA ASN A 508 -3.92 29.23 16.42
C ASN A 508 -5.20 29.79 17.08
N LEU A 509 -5.27 29.82 18.42
CA LEU A 509 -6.45 30.28 19.12
C LEU A 509 -6.35 31.76 19.48
N ASP A 510 -7.48 32.45 19.41
CA ASP A 510 -7.73 33.77 19.97
C ASP A 510 -7.99 33.68 21.49
N ALA A 511 -8.08 34.82 22.18
CA ALA A 511 -8.30 34.84 23.63
C ALA A 511 -9.57 34.08 24.08
N PRO A 512 -10.73 34.22 23.40
CA PRO A 512 -11.91 33.41 23.67
C PRO A 512 -11.67 31.91 23.45
N GLY A 513 -10.89 31.54 22.43
CA GLY A 513 -10.53 30.15 22.14
C GLY A 513 -9.58 29.55 23.19
N GLU A 514 -8.63 30.34 23.72
CA GLU A 514 -7.76 29.90 24.83
C GLU A 514 -8.56 29.68 26.12
N GLU A 515 -9.52 30.54 26.42
CA GLU A 515 -10.39 30.39 27.60
C GLU A 515 -11.30 29.14 27.45
N ALA A 516 -11.89 28.94 26.27
CA ALA A 516 -12.66 27.72 26.01
C ALA A 516 -11.82 26.44 26.16
N LEU A 517 -10.56 26.45 25.67
CA LEU A 517 -9.61 25.36 25.86
C LEU A 517 -9.34 25.11 27.35
N LYS A 518 -9.08 26.16 28.14
CA LYS A 518 -8.83 26.06 29.57
C LYS A 518 -10.02 25.45 30.31
N ILE A 519 -11.23 25.89 30.00
CA ILE A 519 -12.47 25.34 30.57
C ILE A 519 -12.61 23.86 30.20
N ALA A 520 -12.37 23.49 28.95
CA ALA A 520 -12.44 22.11 28.48
C ALA A 520 -11.44 21.17 29.22
N LEU A 521 -10.22 21.67 29.47
CA LEU A 521 -9.19 20.91 30.20
C LEU A 521 -9.55 20.73 31.69
N LEU A 522 -10.05 21.79 32.35
CA LEU A 522 -10.52 21.74 33.73
C LEU A 522 -11.69 20.77 33.87
N GLN A 523 -12.62 20.79 32.92
CA GLN A 523 -13.74 19.87 32.90
C GLN A 523 -13.28 18.43 32.72
N ALA A 524 -12.40 18.14 31.73
CA ALA A 524 -11.87 16.80 31.54
C ALA A 524 -11.14 16.27 32.78
N LYS A 525 -10.36 17.13 33.45
CA LYS A 525 -9.67 16.80 34.68
C LYS A 525 -10.67 16.49 35.80
N SER A 526 -11.75 17.29 35.98
CA SER A 526 -12.78 17.07 37.00
C SER A 526 -13.58 15.77 36.77
N GLU A 527 -13.67 15.32 35.53
CA GLU A 527 -14.25 14.03 35.11
C GLU A 527 -13.28 12.83 35.32
N GLY A 528 -12.06 13.09 35.81
CA GLY A 528 -11.07 12.08 36.15
C GLY A 528 -10.15 11.69 34.98
N ALA A 529 -10.14 12.45 33.88
CA ALA A 529 -9.22 12.23 32.77
C ALA A 529 -7.79 12.65 33.16
N THR A 530 -6.81 11.84 32.77
CA THR A 530 -5.40 12.22 32.85
C THR A 530 -5.07 13.08 31.64
N VAL A 531 -4.59 14.30 31.88
CA VAL A 531 -4.37 15.33 30.85
C VAL A 531 -2.89 15.59 30.69
N ILE A 532 -2.38 15.54 29.45
CA ILE A 532 -1.00 15.89 29.11
C ILE A 532 -1.04 17.02 28.08
N VAL A 533 -0.43 18.15 28.43
CA VAL A 533 -0.40 19.31 27.52
C VAL A 533 1.04 19.75 27.27
N ILE A 534 1.41 19.79 26.02
CA ILE A 534 2.66 20.40 25.59
C ILE A 534 2.36 21.85 25.20
N THR A 535 2.91 22.81 25.94
CA THR A 535 2.65 24.23 25.65
C THR A 535 3.74 25.11 26.25
N HIS A 536 3.86 26.32 25.68
CA HIS A 536 4.73 27.36 26.22
C HIS A 536 3.91 28.50 26.87
N ARG A 537 2.58 28.42 26.87
CA ARG A 537 1.68 29.45 27.42
C ARG A 537 1.42 29.24 28.91
N THR A 538 1.71 30.27 29.69
CA THR A 538 1.53 30.24 31.14
C THR A 538 0.08 30.02 31.54
N THR A 539 -0.88 30.59 30.80
CA THR A 539 -2.33 30.46 31.05
C THR A 539 -2.84 29.02 31.10
N ILE A 540 -2.22 28.11 30.35
CA ILE A 540 -2.52 26.68 30.37
C ILE A 540 -1.67 25.96 31.41
N LEU A 541 -0.44 26.42 31.68
CA LEU A 541 0.45 25.81 32.66
C LEU A 541 -0.01 26.10 34.11
N ASP A 542 -0.88 27.11 34.31
CA ASP A 542 -1.48 27.41 35.63
C ASP A 542 -2.51 26.36 36.12
N ILE A 543 -3.02 25.52 35.22
CA ILE A 543 -4.02 24.49 35.55
C ILE A 543 -3.44 23.08 35.72
N VAL A 544 -2.13 22.89 35.43
CA VAL A 544 -1.49 21.58 35.58
C VAL A 544 -1.04 21.32 37.01
N ASP A 545 -1.02 20.05 37.40
CA ASP A 545 -0.58 19.63 38.75
C ASP A 545 0.92 19.40 38.81
N VAL A 546 1.47 18.93 37.67
CA VAL A 546 2.88 18.57 37.51
C VAL A 546 3.43 19.22 36.25
N MET A 547 4.63 19.78 36.35
CA MET A 547 5.34 20.32 35.21
C MET A 547 6.62 19.50 34.94
N MET A 548 6.84 19.15 33.67
CA MET A 548 8.00 18.44 33.16
C MET A 548 8.82 19.35 32.25
N VAL A 549 10.11 19.42 32.49
CA VAL A 549 11.06 20.08 31.56
C VAL A 549 11.81 19.00 30.80
N LEU A 550 11.64 18.97 29.47
CA LEU A 550 12.34 18.05 28.59
C LEU A 550 13.49 18.77 27.89
N ARG A 551 14.72 18.24 28.00
CA ARG A 551 15.90 18.81 27.34
C ARG A 551 16.75 17.73 26.70
N GLY A 552 16.96 17.83 25.37
CA GLY A 552 17.79 16.87 24.62
C GLY A 552 17.32 15.41 24.71
N GLY A 553 16.02 15.21 24.90
CA GLY A 553 15.39 13.89 25.02
C GLY A 553 15.42 13.29 26.41
N MET A 554 15.89 14.01 27.42
CA MET A 554 15.96 13.57 28.80
C MET A 554 15.08 14.43 29.71
N LEU A 555 14.69 13.86 30.84
CA LEU A 555 14.00 14.57 31.90
C LEU A 555 15.00 15.48 32.63
N ASP A 556 14.80 16.80 32.54
CA ASP A 556 15.63 17.79 33.23
C ASP A 556 15.06 18.12 34.61
N MET A 557 13.74 18.36 34.68
CA MET A 557 13.03 18.65 35.92
C MET A 557 11.60 18.08 35.89
N LEU A 558 11.11 17.64 37.04
CA LEU A 558 9.72 17.20 37.24
C LEU A 558 9.27 17.61 38.64
N GLY A 559 8.16 18.31 38.74
CA GLY A 559 7.62 18.74 40.03
C GLY A 559 6.42 19.69 39.92
N PRO A 560 5.95 20.25 41.05
CA PRO A 560 4.91 21.27 41.03
C PRO A 560 5.30 22.48 40.18
N PRO A 561 4.37 23.11 39.41
CA PRO A 561 4.70 24.21 38.51
C PRO A 561 5.48 25.37 39.14
N GLY A 562 5.15 25.74 40.38
CA GLY A 562 5.82 26.82 41.11
C GLY A 562 7.31 26.54 41.37
N GLU A 563 7.68 25.33 41.75
CA GLU A 563 9.05 24.90 41.99
C GLU A 563 9.86 24.88 40.69
N VAL A 564 9.28 24.32 39.63
CA VAL A 564 9.91 24.24 38.33
C VAL A 564 10.13 25.64 37.71
N TYR A 565 9.15 26.55 37.85
CA TYR A 565 9.34 27.94 37.39
C TYR A 565 10.45 28.65 38.16
N HIS A 566 10.52 28.49 39.44
CA HIS A 566 11.57 29.10 40.26
C HIS A 566 12.96 28.59 39.87
N ALA A 567 13.09 27.28 39.66
CA ALA A 567 14.34 26.68 39.22
C ALA A 567 14.74 27.12 37.79
N LEU A 568 13.81 27.25 36.87
CA LEU A 568 14.06 27.77 35.52
C LEU A 568 14.54 29.24 35.54
N GLN A 569 13.94 30.09 36.37
CA GLN A 569 14.35 31.48 36.53
C GLN A 569 15.77 31.58 37.12
N GLN A 570 16.11 30.80 38.12
CA GLN A 570 17.46 30.74 38.69
C GLN A 570 18.51 30.26 37.67
N ALA A 571 18.17 29.22 36.87
CA ALA A 571 19.03 28.71 35.81
C ALA A 571 19.25 29.73 34.68
N ALA A 572 18.26 30.59 34.38
CA ALA A 572 18.36 31.67 33.42
C ALA A 572 19.25 32.83 33.94
N ALA A 573 19.10 33.21 35.21
CA ALA A 573 19.90 34.24 35.84
C ALA A 573 21.39 33.83 35.96
N GLY A 574 21.68 32.56 36.29
CA GLY A 574 23.05 32.04 36.37
C GLY A 574 23.76 31.85 35.01
N ARG A 575 23.08 31.95 33.90
CA ARG A 575 23.67 31.94 32.54
C ARG A 575 23.89 33.35 31.98
N ALA A 576 23.32 34.36 32.60
CA ALA A 576 23.47 35.77 32.22
C ALA A 576 24.57 36.48 32.97
N SER A 577 25.10 35.86 34.02
CA SER A 577 26.31 36.22 34.77
C SER A 577 27.51 35.42 34.26
#